data_b60d2a8e495cfb0f54a67f84f4885b72
#
_entry.id   b60d2a8e495cfb0f54a67f84f4885b72
#
_cell.length_a   1.000
_cell.length_b   1.000
_cell.length_c   1.000
_cell.angle_alpha   90.00
_cell.angle_beta   90.00
_cell.angle_gamma   90.00
#
_symmetry.space_group_name_H-M   'P 1'
#
loop_
_entity.id
_entity.type
_entity.pdbx_description
1 polymer ?
#
loop_
_entity_poly.entity_id
_entity_poly.type
_entity_poly.pdbx_seq_one_letter_code
_entity_poly.pdbx_strand_id
1 'polypeptide(L)'
;MPKAQKSLAILGQNLKLARIRRRISAAMMCERACVSHATLTAIEQGKPSVSMAGYMSVLFCLNMHTDIEKVAADDVLGHELQDLQLPKRVHA
;
A
#
# COMPACT_ATOMS: atom_id res chain seq x y z
N MET A 1 -7.36 -14.98 3.36
CA MET A 1 -7.23 -14.65 4.80
C MET A 1 -8.08 -13.43 5.10
N PRO A 2 -9.19 -13.62 5.81
CA PRO A 2 -10.17 -12.55 6.00
C PRO A 2 -9.61 -11.28 6.65
N LYS A 3 -8.74 -11.42 7.65
CA LYS A 3 -8.17 -10.24 8.33
C LYS A 3 -7.22 -9.45 7.42
N ALA A 4 -6.41 -10.13 6.64
CA ALA A 4 -5.50 -9.47 5.71
C ALA A 4 -6.29 -8.81 4.59
N GLN A 5 -7.34 -9.47 4.09
CA GLN A 5 -8.22 -8.89 3.08
C GLN A 5 -8.94 -7.66 3.61
N LYS A 6 -9.33 -7.68 4.88
CA LYS A 6 -9.95 -6.50 5.50
C LYS A 6 -8.99 -5.32 5.55
N SER A 7 -7.73 -5.56 5.90
CA SER A 7 -6.72 -4.51 5.89
C SER A 7 -6.52 -3.94 4.50
N LEU A 8 -6.51 -4.80 3.49
CA LEU A 8 -6.37 -4.36 2.10
C LEU A 8 -7.58 -3.56 1.64
N ALA A 9 -8.78 -3.95 2.05
CA ALA A 9 -10.00 -3.20 1.74
C ALA A 9 -9.97 -1.81 2.37
N ILE A 10 -9.43 -1.69 3.59
CA ILE A 10 -9.23 -0.40 4.25
C ILE A 10 -8.26 0.46 3.44
N LEU A 11 -7.15 -0.11 2.99
CA LEU A 11 -6.21 0.60 2.13
C LEU A 11 -6.89 1.10 0.86
N GLY A 12 -7.66 0.24 0.20
CA GLY A 12 -8.38 0.62 -1.02
C GLY A 12 -9.33 1.78 -0.78
N GLN A 13 -10.08 1.73 0.32
CA GLN A 13 -10.99 2.81 0.68
C GLN A 13 -10.24 4.11 0.96
N ASN A 14 -9.11 4.03 1.64
CA ASN A 14 -8.27 5.20 1.90
C ASN A 14 -7.75 5.82 0.61
N LEU A 15 -7.36 4.99 -0.36
CA LEU A 15 -6.90 5.48 -1.66
C LEU A 15 -8.03 6.17 -2.42
N LYS A 16 -9.21 5.59 -2.41
CA LYS A 16 -10.38 6.20 -3.05
C LYS A 16 -10.70 7.56 -2.44
N LEU A 17 -10.75 7.64 -1.12
CA LEU A 17 -11.03 8.89 -0.43
C LEU A 17 -9.95 9.94 -0.70
N ALA A 18 -8.68 9.54 -0.72
CA ALA A 18 -7.58 10.45 -1.04
C ALA A 18 -7.72 11.01 -2.45
N ARG A 19 -8.14 10.17 -3.41
CA ARG A 19 -8.39 10.60 -4.78
C ARG A 19 -9.54 11.62 -4.83
N ILE A 20 -10.64 11.31 -4.17
CA ILE A 20 -11.84 12.17 -4.15
C ILE A 20 -11.52 13.53 -3.51
N ARG A 21 -10.78 13.53 -2.40
CA ARG A 21 -10.38 14.78 -1.74
C ARG A 21 -9.55 15.69 -2.63
N ARG A 22 -8.79 15.11 -3.55
CA ARG A 22 -7.97 15.86 -4.51
C ARG A 22 -8.73 16.19 -5.79
N ARG A 23 -10.02 15.86 -5.84
CA ARG A 23 -10.89 16.09 -7.00
C ARG A 23 -10.33 15.49 -8.28
N ILE A 24 -9.72 14.33 -8.15
CA ILE A 24 -9.21 13.55 -9.29
C ILE A 24 -10.30 12.56 -9.67
N SER A 25 -10.78 12.64 -10.91
CA SER A 25 -11.77 11.68 -11.40
C SER A 25 -11.13 10.31 -11.58
N ALA A 26 -11.97 9.28 -11.61
CA ALA A 26 -11.49 7.92 -11.90
C ALA A 26 -10.77 7.87 -13.25
N ALA A 27 -11.32 8.54 -14.27
CA ALA A 27 -10.71 8.59 -15.60
C ALA A 27 -9.32 9.24 -15.55
N MET A 28 -9.18 10.34 -14.84
CA MET A 28 -7.89 11.01 -14.68
C MET A 28 -6.88 10.13 -13.95
N MET A 29 -7.33 9.44 -12.90
CA MET A 29 -6.44 8.55 -12.14
C MET A 29 -5.97 7.40 -13.01
N CYS A 30 -6.87 6.78 -13.78
CA CYS A 30 -6.50 5.70 -14.70
C CYS A 30 -5.44 6.16 -15.69
N GLU A 31 -5.61 7.34 -16.24
CA GLU A 31 -4.65 7.90 -17.19
C GLU A 31 -3.29 8.15 -16.54
N ARG A 32 -3.28 8.79 -15.39
CA ARG A 32 -2.04 9.14 -14.67
C ARG A 32 -1.31 7.91 -14.13
N ALA A 33 -2.05 6.95 -13.59
CA ALA A 33 -1.48 5.74 -13.03
C ALA A 33 -1.22 4.64 -14.07
N CYS A 34 -1.66 4.85 -15.30
CA CYS A 34 -1.54 3.88 -16.40
C CYS A 34 -2.22 2.55 -16.05
N VAL A 35 -3.40 2.62 -15.49
CA VAL A 35 -4.21 1.44 -15.16
C VAL A 35 -5.56 1.54 -15.84
N SER A 36 -6.18 0.38 -16.07
CA SER A 36 -7.54 0.34 -16.59
C SER A 36 -8.55 0.73 -15.52
N HIS A 37 -9.78 1.05 -15.95
CA HIS A 37 -10.86 1.31 -14.99
C HIS A 37 -11.14 0.09 -14.12
N ALA A 38 -11.08 -1.11 -14.68
CA ALA A 38 -11.26 -2.34 -13.92
C ALA A 38 -10.18 -2.49 -12.84
N THR A 39 -8.94 -2.19 -13.19
CA THR A 39 -7.83 -2.25 -12.23
C THR A 39 -7.98 -1.20 -11.14
N LEU A 40 -8.34 0.04 -11.49
CA LEU A 40 -8.56 1.07 -10.48
C LEU A 40 -9.69 0.68 -9.53
N THR A 41 -10.80 0.17 -10.06
CA THR A 41 -11.90 -0.31 -9.24
C THR A 41 -11.44 -1.39 -8.28
N ALA A 42 -10.65 -2.36 -8.77
CA ALA A 42 -10.11 -3.43 -7.95
C ALA A 42 -9.18 -2.89 -6.84
N ILE A 43 -8.34 -1.91 -7.15
CA ILE A 43 -7.46 -1.26 -6.17
C ILE A 43 -8.29 -0.59 -5.07
N GLU A 44 -9.31 0.16 -5.46
CA GLU A 44 -10.13 0.92 -4.50
C GLU A 44 -11.06 0.02 -3.70
N GLN A 45 -11.30 -1.20 -4.16
CA GLN A 45 -11.99 -2.24 -3.40
C GLN A 45 -11.04 -3.09 -2.56
N GLY A 46 -9.74 -2.89 -2.69
CA GLY A 46 -8.75 -3.66 -1.95
C GLY A 46 -8.63 -5.10 -2.41
N LYS A 47 -8.74 -5.34 -3.70
CA LYS A 47 -8.65 -6.71 -4.23
C LYS A 47 -7.23 -7.23 -4.18
N PRO A 48 -7.02 -8.46 -3.70
CA PRO A 48 -5.67 -9.04 -3.63
C PRO A 48 -5.13 -9.47 -4.99
N SER A 49 -5.96 -9.49 -6.02
CA SER A 49 -5.55 -9.88 -7.37
C SER A 49 -4.72 -8.82 -8.09
N VAL A 50 -4.68 -7.59 -7.57
CA VAL A 50 -3.86 -6.52 -8.16
C VAL A 50 -2.45 -6.61 -7.60
N SER A 51 -1.45 -6.41 -8.45
CA SER A 51 -0.07 -6.42 -8.02
C SER A 51 0.26 -5.24 -7.11
N MET A 52 1.32 -5.37 -6.31
CA MET A 52 1.85 -4.28 -5.51
C MET A 52 2.16 -3.07 -6.40
N ALA A 53 2.67 -3.31 -7.60
CA ALA A 53 3.00 -2.23 -8.54
C ALA A 53 1.76 -1.40 -8.90
N GLY A 54 0.60 -2.04 -9.05
CA GLY A 54 -0.65 -1.33 -9.31
C GLY A 54 -1.02 -0.38 -8.17
N TYR A 55 -0.95 -0.89 -6.95
CA TYR A 55 -1.19 -0.05 -5.77
C TYR A 55 -0.18 1.08 -5.67
N MET A 56 1.10 0.79 -5.94
CA MET A 56 2.16 1.81 -5.90
C MET A 56 1.94 2.91 -6.94
N SER A 57 1.46 2.57 -8.12
CA SER A 57 1.17 3.57 -9.15
C SER A 57 0.13 4.58 -8.69
N VAL A 58 -0.93 4.09 -8.06
CA VAL A 58 -1.97 4.98 -7.51
C VAL A 58 -1.44 5.80 -6.36
N LEU A 59 -0.70 5.19 -5.44
CA LEU A 59 -0.07 5.91 -4.33
C LEU A 59 0.85 7.02 -4.85
N PHE A 60 1.63 6.73 -5.88
CA PHE A 60 2.53 7.73 -6.46
C PHE A 60 1.75 8.92 -7.04
N CYS A 61 0.65 8.64 -7.74
CA CYS A 61 -0.20 9.70 -8.30
C CYS A 61 -0.85 10.56 -7.23
N LEU A 62 -1.05 10.00 -6.03
CA LEU A 62 -1.58 10.73 -4.88
C LEU A 62 -0.48 11.41 -4.06
N ASN A 63 0.78 11.26 -4.46
CA ASN A 63 1.96 11.72 -3.72
C ASN A 63 2.04 11.11 -2.32
N MET A 64 1.65 9.85 -2.20
CA MET A 64 1.63 9.11 -0.94
C MET A 64 2.48 7.84 -1.01
N HIS A 65 3.30 7.71 -2.05
CA HIS A 65 4.09 6.50 -2.28
C HIS A 65 5.12 6.25 -1.17
N THR A 66 5.60 7.29 -0.50
CA THR A 66 6.55 7.12 0.60
C THR A 66 5.93 6.50 1.84
N ASP A 67 4.60 6.47 1.94
CA ASP A 67 3.93 5.80 3.06
C ASP A 67 4.25 4.30 3.08
N ILE A 68 4.51 3.70 1.92
CA ILE A 68 4.86 2.28 1.87
C ILE A 68 6.18 1.98 2.57
N GLU A 69 7.08 2.97 2.65
CA GLU A 69 8.37 2.82 3.29
C GLU A 69 8.25 2.68 4.81
N LYS A 70 7.11 3.05 5.36
CA LYS A 70 6.83 2.96 6.79
C LYS A 70 6.29 1.59 7.20
N VAL A 71 5.85 0.81 6.22
CA VAL A 71 5.30 -0.52 6.49
C VAL A 71 6.41 -1.41 7.03
N ALA A 72 6.15 -2.02 8.20
CA ALA A 72 7.10 -2.88 8.91
C ALA A 72 8.40 -2.19 9.33
N ALA A 73 8.49 -0.87 9.24
CA ALA A 73 9.70 -0.15 9.63
C ALA A 73 9.93 -0.18 11.13
N ASP A 74 8.86 -0.18 11.93
CA ASP A 74 8.94 -0.24 13.39
C ASP A 74 8.64 -1.65 13.85
N ASP A 75 9.62 -2.52 13.76
CA ASP A 75 9.50 -3.94 14.10
C ASP A 75 10.11 -4.21 15.47
N VAL A 76 9.42 -3.78 16.52
CA VAL A 76 9.91 -3.92 17.91
C VAL A 76 10.08 -5.40 18.25
N LEU A 77 9.09 -6.23 17.95
CA LEU A 77 9.17 -7.66 18.26
C LEU A 77 10.32 -8.34 17.51
N GLY A 78 10.50 -8.01 16.23
CA GLY A 78 11.61 -8.58 15.46
C GLY A 78 12.95 -8.22 16.02
N HIS A 79 13.13 -6.98 16.47
CA HIS A 79 14.38 -6.54 17.10
C HIS A 79 14.62 -7.27 18.43
N GLU A 80 13.58 -7.44 19.25
CA GLU A 80 13.68 -8.19 20.49
C GLU A 80 14.04 -9.65 20.25
N LEU A 81 13.44 -10.28 19.26
CA LEU A 81 13.77 -11.67 18.91
C LEU A 81 15.19 -11.80 18.42
N GLN A 82 15.67 -10.83 17.65
CA GLN A 82 17.04 -10.81 17.19
C GLN A 82 18.02 -10.71 18.35
N ASP A 83 17.77 -9.82 19.29
CA ASP A 83 18.62 -9.62 20.46
C ASP A 83 18.71 -10.88 21.31
N LEU A 84 17.64 -11.68 21.38
CA LEU A 84 17.63 -12.92 22.15
C LEU A 84 18.34 -14.07 21.46
N GLN A 85 18.38 -14.08 20.14
CA GLN A 85 18.82 -15.24 19.36
C GLN A 85 20.20 -15.11 18.76
N LEU A 86 20.66 -13.90 18.52
CA LEU A 86 21.87 -13.66 17.78
C LEU A 86 23.00 -13.21 18.68
N PRO A 87 24.25 -13.60 18.36
CA PRO A 87 25.40 -12.98 18.99
C PRO A 87 25.40 -11.48 18.75
N LYS A 88 25.99 -10.77 19.69
CA LYS A 88 26.12 -9.34 19.58
C LYS A 88 27.14 -9.01 18.51
N ARG A 89 26.70 -8.91 17.30
CA ARG A 89 27.57 -8.47 16.23
C ARG A 89 26.79 -7.69 15.21
N VAL A 90 27.52 -6.83 14.56
CA VAL A 90 26.95 -5.92 13.59
C VAL A 90 26.94 -6.59 12.22
N HIS A 91 25.91 -6.30 11.49
CA HIS A 91 25.80 -6.68 10.10
C HIS A 91 25.94 -5.46 9.25
N ALA A 92 26.66 -5.61 8.21
CA ALA A 92 26.78 -4.56 7.22
C ALA A 92 25.46 -4.34 6.49
#